data_1545ef7674fa47f9c2b804bc1d53e0a0
#
_entry.id   1545ef7674fa47f9c2b804bc1d53e0a0
#
_cell.length_a   1.000
_cell.length_b   1.000
_cell.length_c   1.000
_cell.angle_alpha   90.00
_cell.angle_beta   90.00
_cell.angle_gamma   90.00
#
_symmetry.space_group_name_H-M   'P 1'
#
loop_
_entity.id
_entity.type
_entity.pdbx_description
1 polymer ?
#
loop_
_entity_poly.entity_id
_entity_poly.type
_entity_poly.pdbx_seq_one_letter_code
_entity_poly.pdbx_strand_id
1 'polypeptide(L)'
;MSDTSTLSVADEINLSEAEKGSSLWQDAWIRLSKNRLAVAGGIILIFLIVVALLTPWIAPYDYETQNLDLGATPPSAAHWLGTDVFGRDLLTQVMYGGRVSLAVGFIATAVALLIGVTWGAVAGYVGGRTDAFMMRIVDILYALPFMIFIVLLMVIFGRNVLLLFLAIGAVEWLTMARIMRSQVQSLRQQEFVEAAISLGLSPGAIIRKHVIPNALGPIIVYTTLTIPSVMLLEAFLSFLGLGIQP
;
A
#
# COMPACT_ATOMS: atom_id res chain seq x y z
N MET A 1 58.51 -26.05 5.05
CA MET A 1 57.70 -27.05 4.30
C MET A 1 56.25 -26.61 4.44
N SER A 2 55.77 -25.98 3.41
CA SER A 2 54.41 -25.44 3.35
C SER A 2 53.48 -26.54 2.85
N ASP A 3 52.53 -26.92 3.71
CA ASP A 3 51.50 -27.89 3.39
C ASP A 3 50.41 -27.14 2.61
N THR A 4 50.49 -27.16 1.29
CA THR A 4 49.42 -26.72 0.40
C THR A 4 48.42 -27.86 0.31
N SER A 5 47.44 -27.84 1.24
CA SER A 5 46.29 -28.71 1.18
C SER A 5 45.50 -28.44 -0.12
N THR A 6 45.64 -29.33 -1.09
CA THR A 6 44.81 -29.33 -2.29
C THR A 6 43.37 -29.62 -1.84
N LEU A 7 42.54 -28.61 -1.93
CA LEU A 7 41.08 -28.80 -1.79
C LEU A 7 40.67 -29.89 -2.76
N SER A 8 39.88 -30.85 -2.29
CA SER A 8 39.40 -31.95 -3.13
C SER A 8 38.42 -31.36 -4.18
N VAL A 9 38.40 -31.96 -5.37
CA VAL A 9 37.43 -31.56 -6.42
C VAL A 9 35.97 -31.57 -5.90
N ALA A 10 35.71 -32.40 -4.87
CA ALA A 10 34.42 -32.40 -4.18
C ALA A 10 34.18 -31.14 -3.35
N ASP A 11 35.23 -30.54 -2.75
CA ASP A 11 35.13 -29.28 -2.00
C ASP A 11 34.95 -28.09 -2.96
N GLU A 12 35.59 -28.12 -4.13
CA GLU A 12 35.37 -27.11 -5.18
C GLU A 12 33.97 -27.19 -5.78
N ILE A 13 33.43 -28.40 -5.97
CA ILE A 13 32.06 -28.60 -6.44
C ILE A 13 31.04 -28.12 -5.37
N ASN A 14 31.27 -28.43 -4.10
CA ASN A 14 30.43 -27.92 -3.00
C ASN A 14 30.50 -26.40 -2.85
N LEU A 15 31.67 -25.78 -3.06
CA LEU A 15 31.82 -24.33 -3.07
C LEU A 15 31.09 -23.71 -4.27
N SER A 16 31.13 -24.33 -5.45
CA SER A 16 30.41 -23.86 -6.64
C SER A 16 28.89 -24.04 -6.54
N GLU A 17 28.41 -25.05 -5.80
CA GLU A 17 26.98 -25.19 -5.50
C GLU A 17 26.50 -24.20 -4.43
N ALA A 18 27.36 -23.79 -3.50
CA ALA A 18 27.09 -22.74 -2.51
C ALA A 18 26.98 -21.34 -3.14
N GLU A 19 27.59 -21.13 -4.31
CA GLU A 19 27.54 -19.87 -5.06
C GLU A 19 26.36 -19.74 -6.04
N LYS A 20 25.43 -20.67 -6.09
CA LYS A 20 24.14 -20.45 -6.77
C LYS A 20 23.38 -19.38 -6.01
N GLY A 21 23.66 -18.11 -6.36
CA GLY A 21 22.99 -16.94 -5.82
C GLY A 21 21.48 -17.13 -5.93
N SER A 22 20.81 -17.23 -4.80
CA SER A 22 19.35 -17.26 -4.75
C SER A 22 18.82 -15.94 -5.30
N SER A 23 17.77 -16.00 -6.09
CA SER A 23 17.07 -14.80 -6.55
C SER A 23 16.58 -14.02 -5.32
N LEU A 24 16.70 -12.69 -5.33
CA LEU A 24 16.19 -11.81 -4.27
C LEU A 24 14.73 -12.13 -3.88
N TRP A 25 13.92 -12.51 -4.86
CA TRP A 25 12.52 -12.91 -4.66
C TRP A 25 12.40 -14.28 -3.97
N GLN A 26 13.30 -15.21 -4.29
CA GLN A 26 13.33 -16.54 -3.66
C GLN A 26 13.71 -16.42 -2.19
N ASP A 27 14.73 -15.60 -1.87
CA ASP A 27 15.13 -15.34 -0.49
C ASP A 27 14.03 -14.64 0.30
N ALA A 28 13.38 -13.64 -0.30
CA ALA A 28 12.26 -12.96 0.31
C ALA A 28 11.11 -13.94 0.62
N TRP A 29 10.78 -14.83 -0.30
CA TRP A 29 9.76 -15.85 -0.10
C TRP A 29 10.11 -16.85 1.00
N ILE A 30 11.36 -17.33 1.02
CA ILE A 30 11.85 -18.26 2.06
C ILE A 30 11.79 -17.59 3.45
N ARG A 31 12.19 -16.32 3.56
CA ARG A 31 12.13 -15.56 4.82
C ARG A 31 10.70 -15.32 5.26
N LEU A 32 9.82 -14.94 4.34
CA LEU A 32 8.40 -14.73 4.60
C LEU A 32 7.72 -16.00 5.09
N SER A 33 7.93 -17.15 4.41
CA SER A 33 7.32 -18.43 4.75
C SER A 33 7.79 -19.00 6.11
N LYS A 34 9.00 -18.62 6.56
CA LYS A 34 9.50 -18.97 7.90
C LYS A 34 8.87 -18.15 9.02
N ASN A 35 8.31 -16.97 8.72
CA ASN A 35 7.65 -16.11 9.70
C ASN A 35 6.18 -16.50 9.85
N ARG A 36 5.85 -17.25 10.89
CA ARG A 36 4.49 -17.74 11.16
C ARG A 36 3.44 -16.65 11.25
N LEU A 37 3.78 -15.49 11.85
CA LEU A 37 2.86 -14.36 11.95
C LEU A 37 2.60 -13.71 10.60
N ALA A 38 3.62 -13.57 9.75
CA ALA A 38 3.46 -13.05 8.40
C ALA A 38 2.60 -13.97 7.54
N VAL A 39 2.81 -15.30 7.64
CA VAL A 39 1.99 -16.29 6.94
C VAL A 39 0.54 -16.25 7.43
N ALA A 40 0.31 -16.23 8.74
CA ALA A 40 -1.04 -16.13 9.29
C ALA A 40 -1.74 -14.83 8.86
N GLY A 41 -1.07 -13.67 8.94
CA GLY A 41 -1.59 -12.40 8.45
C GLY A 41 -1.90 -12.42 6.95
N GLY A 42 -1.03 -13.02 6.15
CA GLY A 42 -1.25 -13.21 4.72
C GLY A 42 -2.48 -14.07 4.41
N ILE A 43 -2.67 -15.17 5.12
CA ILE A 43 -3.85 -16.03 4.98
C ILE A 43 -5.13 -15.27 5.32
N ILE A 44 -5.15 -14.53 6.45
CA ILE A 44 -6.30 -13.72 6.86
C ILE A 44 -6.60 -12.66 5.80
N LEU A 45 -5.59 -11.95 5.31
CA LEU A 45 -5.78 -10.93 4.28
C LEU A 45 -6.34 -11.52 2.99
N ILE A 46 -5.80 -12.64 2.51
CA ILE A 46 -6.31 -13.34 1.33
C ILE A 46 -7.76 -13.77 1.56
N PHE A 47 -8.08 -14.33 2.72
CA PHE A 47 -9.45 -14.71 3.08
C PHE A 47 -10.39 -13.49 3.01
N LEU A 48 -10.02 -12.36 3.60
CA LEU A 48 -10.82 -11.13 3.57
C LEU A 48 -11.01 -10.60 2.15
N ILE A 49 -9.97 -10.63 1.32
CA ILE A 49 -10.05 -10.22 -0.09
C ILE A 49 -11.01 -11.15 -0.86
N VAL A 50 -10.90 -12.45 -0.67
CA VAL A 50 -11.77 -13.44 -1.32
C VAL A 50 -13.23 -13.23 -0.91
N VAL A 51 -13.50 -13.05 0.39
CA VAL A 51 -14.86 -12.74 0.90
C VAL A 51 -15.36 -11.45 0.27
N ALA A 52 -14.56 -10.38 0.24
CA ALA A 52 -14.95 -9.10 -0.34
C ALA A 52 -15.26 -9.21 -1.83
N LEU A 53 -14.50 -9.99 -2.59
CA LEU A 53 -14.75 -10.23 -4.01
C LEU A 53 -16.02 -11.04 -4.24
N LEU A 54 -16.25 -12.07 -3.41
CA LEU A 54 -17.40 -12.96 -3.53
C LEU A 54 -18.68 -12.39 -2.89
N THR A 55 -18.60 -11.31 -2.11
CA THR A 55 -19.74 -10.70 -1.41
C THR A 55 -21.02 -10.60 -2.25
N PRO A 56 -21.02 -10.16 -3.53
CA PRO A 56 -22.24 -10.05 -4.33
C PRO A 56 -22.96 -11.39 -4.57
N TRP A 57 -22.26 -12.51 -4.40
CA TRP A 57 -22.84 -13.86 -4.62
C TRP A 57 -23.10 -14.64 -3.35
N ILE A 58 -22.39 -14.30 -2.25
CA ILE A 58 -22.47 -15.05 -0.99
C ILE A 58 -23.19 -14.29 0.13
N ALA A 59 -23.45 -12.99 -0.03
CA ALA A 59 -24.22 -12.22 0.94
C ALA A 59 -25.61 -12.79 1.10
N PRO A 60 -26.07 -13.07 2.35
CA PRO A 60 -27.38 -13.71 2.58
C PRO A 60 -28.56 -12.85 2.16
N TYR A 61 -28.40 -11.53 2.25
CA TYR A 61 -29.45 -10.55 1.98
C TYR A 61 -28.94 -9.43 1.08
N ASP A 62 -29.87 -8.64 0.55
CA ASP A 62 -29.53 -7.38 -0.13
C ASP A 62 -29.17 -6.32 0.92
N TYR A 63 -28.09 -5.55 0.65
CA TYR A 63 -27.56 -4.58 1.60
C TYR A 63 -28.39 -3.27 1.67
N GLU A 64 -29.19 -2.97 0.65
CA GLU A 64 -30.06 -1.78 0.58
C GLU A 64 -31.43 -2.00 1.20
N THR A 65 -31.89 -3.25 1.21
CA THR A 65 -33.26 -3.58 1.66
C THR A 65 -33.41 -3.34 3.16
N GLN A 66 -34.36 -2.48 3.52
CA GLN A 66 -34.73 -2.15 4.90
C GLN A 66 -36.04 -2.86 5.30
N ASN A 67 -36.08 -3.32 6.55
CA ASN A 67 -37.29 -3.89 7.15
C ASN A 67 -37.55 -3.21 8.51
N LEU A 68 -38.24 -2.07 8.48
CA LEU A 68 -38.47 -1.27 9.67
C LEU A 68 -39.37 -1.98 10.71
N ASP A 69 -40.22 -2.94 10.29
CA ASP A 69 -41.03 -3.74 11.21
C ASP A 69 -40.20 -4.72 12.01
N LEU A 70 -39.08 -5.19 11.44
CA LEU A 70 -38.12 -6.06 12.13
C LEU A 70 -37.28 -5.28 13.15
N GLY A 71 -36.83 -4.08 12.76
CA GLY A 71 -35.93 -3.24 13.59
C GLY A 71 -34.66 -3.96 14.00
N ALA A 72 -34.05 -3.53 15.12
CA ALA A 72 -32.83 -4.16 15.66
C ALA A 72 -33.16 -5.47 16.40
N THR A 73 -32.62 -6.59 15.91
CA THR A 73 -32.75 -7.91 16.54
C THR A 73 -31.40 -8.53 16.90
N PRO A 74 -31.35 -9.34 17.96
CA PRO A 74 -30.13 -10.06 18.31
C PRO A 74 -29.80 -11.15 17.27
N PRO A 75 -28.56 -11.71 17.32
CA PRO A 75 -28.17 -12.82 16.47
C PRO A 75 -29.16 -13.99 16.49
N SER A 76 -29.48 -14.52 15.32
CA SER A 76 -30.45 -15.60 15.13
C SER A 76 -30.02 -16.50 13.96
N ALA A 77 -30.74 -17.62 13.75
CA ALA A 77 -30.49 -18.50 12.60
C ALA A 77 -30.78 -17.82 11.25
N ALA A 78 -31.68 -16.84 11.21
CA ALA A 78 -31.94 -16.04 10.01
C ALA A 78 -30.92 -14.91 9.83
N HIS A 79 -30.52 -14.24 10.91
CA HIS A 79 -29.57 -13.13 10.91
C HIS A 79 -28.41 -13.43 11.85
N TRP A 80 -27.33 -13.96 11.33
CA TRP A 80 -26.21 -14.51 12.14
C TRP A 80 -25.55 -13.49 13.05
N LEU A 81 -25.48 -12.22 12.65
CA LEU A 81 -24.98 -11.11 13.49
C LEU A 81 -26.13 -10.22 14.01
N GLY A 82 -27.40 -10.59 13.75
CA GLY A 82 -28.56 -9.76 14.04
C GLY A 82 -28.82 -8.71 12.96
N THR A 83 -29.69 -7.75 13.27
CA THR A 83 -30.07 -6.65 12.39
C THR A 83 -29.81 -5.28 13.03
N ASP A 84 -29.66 -4.24 12.21
CA ASP A 84 -29.54 -2.85 12.66
C ASP A 84 -30.93 -2.23 12.95
N VAL A 85 -30.92 -0.94 13.32
CA VAL A 85 -32.16 -0.19 13.63
C VAL A 85 -33.12 -0.04 12.43
N PHE A 86 -32.62 -0.23 11.21
CA PHE A 86 -33.39 -0.23 9.98
C PHE A 86 -33.83 -1.64 9.53
N GLY A 87 -33.55 -2.67 10.34
CA GLY A 87 -33.83 -4.07 10.04
C GLY A 87 -32.93 -4.67 8.95
N ARG A 88 -31.77 -4.07 8.66
CA ARG A 88 -30.79 -4.59 7.69
C ARG A 88 -29.91 -5.65 8.35
N ASP A 89 -29.56 -6.70 7.62
CA ASP A 89 -28.70 -7.77 8.13
C ASP A 89 -27.25 -7.28 8.36
N LEU A 90 -26.78 -7.38 9.60
CA LEU A 90 -25.45 -6.89 9.97
C LEU A 90 -24.30 -7.65 9.31
N LEU A 91 -24.45 -8.96 9.05
CA LEU A 91 -23.43 -9.72 8.35
C LEU A 91 -23.25 -9.21 6.91
N THR A 92 -24.35 -9.02 6.21
CA THR A 92 -24.37 -8.43 4.87
C THR A 92 -23.71 -7.05 4.85
N GLN A 93 -24.07 -6.19 5.81
CA GLN A 93 -23.48 -4.84 5.93
C GLN A 93 -21.97 -4.90 6.16
N VAL A 94 -21.47 -5.79 7.02
CA VAL A 94 -20.02 -5.98 7.26
C VAL A 94 -19.31 -6.47 6.01
N MET A 95 -19.90 -7.39 5.25
CA MET A 95 -19.31 -7.91 4.01
C MET A 95 -19.19 -6.82 2.93
N TYR A 96 -20.26 -6.05 2.70
CA TYR A 96 -20.23 -4.94 1.73
C TYR A 96 -19.34 -3.79 2.20
N GLY A 97 -19.39 -3.41 3.49
CA GLY A 97 -18.50 -2.41 4.08
C GLY A 97 -17.03 -2.81 3.94
N GLY A 98 -16.69 -4.06 4.27
CA GLY A 98 -15.33 -4.60 4.08
C GLY A 98 -14.83 -4.54 2.64
N ARG A 99 -15.72 -4.81 1.67
CA ARG A 99 -15.40 -4.68 0.23
C ARG A 99 -15.04 -3.24 -0.14
N VAL A 100 -15.82 -2.28 0.34
CA VAL A 100 -15.59 -0.86 0.08
C VAL A 100 -14.29 -0.41 0.75
N SER A 101 -14.10 -0.69 2.02
CA SER A 101 -12.88 -0.29 2.76
C SER A 101 -11.61 -0.89 2.16
N LEU A 102 -11.62 -2.15 1.73
CA LEU A 102 -10.49 -2.75 1.01
C LEU A 102 -10.23 -2.05 -0.33
N ALA A 103 -11.29 -1.76 -1.10
CA ALA A 103 -11.14 -1.05 -2.37
C ALA A 103 -10.54 0.36 -2.16
N VAL A 104 -11.03 1.11 -1.16
CA VAL A 104 -10.46 2.42 -0.76
C VAL A 104 -8.97 2.27 -0.43
N GLY A 105 -8.64 1.33 0.47
CA GLY A 105 -7.29 1.10 0.92
C GLY A 105 -6.33 0.84 -0.23
N PHE A 106 -6.68 -0.06 -1.14
CA PHE A 106 -5.83 -0.41 -2.29
C PHE A 106 -5.74 0.71 -3.33
N ILE A 107 -6.87 1.31 -3.72
CA ILE A 107 -6.90 2.33 -4.78
C ILE A 107 -6.18 3.61 -4.32
N ALA A 108 -6.48 4.11 -3.12
CA ALA A 108 -5.84 5.30 -2.59
C ALA A 108 -4.32 5.09 -2.40
N THR A 109 -3.93 3.91 -1.91
CA THR A 109 -2.50 3.56 -1.78
C THR A 109 -1.81 3.47 -3.15
N ALA A 110 -2.46 2.89 -4.16
CA ALA A 110 -1.91 2.85 -5.52
C ALA A 110 -1.70 4.24 -6.11
N VAL A 111 -2.65 5.16 -5.92
CA VAL A 111 -2.53 6.57 -6.32
C VAL A 111 -1.37 7.24 -5.58
N ALA A 112 -1.30 7.07 -4.25
CA ALA A 112 -0.23 7.61 -3.43
C ALA A 112 1.16 7.10 -3.86
N LEU A 113 1.26 5.81 -4.20
CA LEU A 113 2.47 5.20 -4.73
C LEU A 113 2.89 5.82 -6.06
N LEU A 114 2.00 5.85 -7.04
CA LEU A 114 2.31 6.34 -8.38
C LEU A 114 2.82 7.79 -8.33
N ILE A 115 2.13 8.66 -7.60
CA ILE A 115 2.50 10.08 -7.48
C ILE A 115 3.74 10.22 -6.59
N GLY A 116 3.73 9.63 -5.39
CA GLY A 116 4.79 9.81 -4.40
C GLY A 116 6.13 9.23 -4.84
N VAL A 117 6.15 8.03 -5.44
CA VAL A 117 7.37 7.41 -5.94
C VAL A 117 7.95 8.23 -7.10
N THR A 118 7.12 8.64 -8.06
CA THR A 118 7.61 9.43 -9.20
C THR A 118 8.09 10.81 -8.77
N TRP A 119 7.32 11.51 -7.93
CA TRP A 119 7.69 12.81 -7.41
C TRP A 119 8.97 12.78 -6.56
N GLY A 120 9.02 11.87 -5.59
CA GLY A 120 10.18 11.72 -4.71
C GLY A 120 11.42 11.25 -5.46
N ALA A 121 11.27 10.36 -6.46
CA ALA A 121 12.38 9.90 -7.27
C ALA A 121 12.98 11.03 -8.12
N VAL A 122 12.17 11.84 -8.76
CA VAL A 122 12.64 13.00 -9.54
C VAL A 122 13.29 14.03 -8.63
N ALA A 123 12.65 14.41 -7.53
CA ALA A 123 13.19 15.37 -6.57
C ALA A 123 14.55 14.91 -6.01
N GLY A 124 14.62 13.66 -5.52
CA GLY A 124 15.83 13.10 -4.93
C GLY A 124 16.97 12.92 -5.92
N TYR A 125 16.66 12.52 -7.17
CA TYR A 125 17.68 12.29 -8.19
C TYR A 125 18.23 13.58 -8.80
N VAL A 126 17.35 14.52 -9.20
CA VAL A 126 17.79 15.79 -9.80
C VAL A 126 18.48 16.67 -8.76
N GLY A 127 17.92 16.77 -7.56
CA GLY A 127 18.51 17.54 -6.46
C GLY A 127 18.44 19.07 -6.66
N GLY A 128 19.20 19.79 -5.85
CA GLY A 128 19.39 21.23 -5.97
C GLY A 128 18.08 22.04 -5.94
N ARG A 129 17.93 22.98 -6.88
CA ARG A 129 16.77 23.89 -6.96
C ARG A 129 15.45 23.14 -7.29
N THR A 130 15.53 22.08 -8.10
CA THR A 130 14.38 21.26 -8.45
C THR A 130 13.83 20.53 -7.24
N ASP A 131 14.71 19.89 -6.47
CA ASP A 131 14.35 19.26 -5.21
C ASP A 131 13.72 20.26 -4.23
N ALA A 132 14.36 21.41 -4.02
CA ALA A 132 13.85 22.44 -3.14
C ALA A 132 12.45 22.94 -3.56
N PHE A 133 12.20 23.13 -4.85
CA PHE A 133 10.90 23.56 -5.37
C PHE A 133 9.84 22.46 -5.21
N MET A 134 10.16 21.23 -5.63
CA MET A 134 9.23 20.11 -5.55
C MET A 134 8.85 19.80 -4.09
N MET A 135 9.81 19.83 -3.18
CA MET A 135 9.56 19.58 -1.76
C MET A 135 8.85 20.75 -1.08
N ARG A 136 9.04 21.98 -1.55
CA ARG A 136 8.26 23.13 -1.05
C ARG A 136 6.76 22.95 -1.31
N ILE A 137 6.39 22.41 -2.48
CA ILE A 137 4.98 22.07 -2.77
C ILE A 137 4.47 21.02 -1.77
N VAL A 138 5.24 19.95 -1.55
CA VAL A 138 4.90 18.90 -0.56
C VAL A 138 4.73 19.50 0.84
N ASP A 139 5.63 20.41 1.25
CA ASP A 139 5.59 21.03 2.58
C ASP A 139 4.38 21.95 2.76
N ILE A 140 4.03 22.73 1.73
CA ILE A 140 2.85 23.61 1.74
C ILE A 140 1.57 22.76 1.87
N LEU A 141 1.45 21.72 1.08
CA LEU A 141 0.29 20.83 1.12
C LEU A 141 0.20 20.08 2.46
N TYR A 142 1.34 19.65 3.00
CA TYR A 142 1.39 18.96 4.29
C TYR A 142 1.08 19.86 5.49
N ALA A 143 1.26 21.17 5.36
CA ALA A 143 0.92 22.14 6.39
C ALA A 143 -0.59 22.38 6.51
N LEU A 144 -1.38 22.00 5.48
CA LEU A 144 -2.83 22.11 5.53
C LEU A 144 -3.40 21.04 6.48
N PRO A 145 -4.34 21.39 7.36
CA PRO A 145 -5.04 20.40 8.18
C PRO A 145 -5.82 19.44 7.29
N PHE A 146 -5.28 18.24 7.10
CA PHE A 146 -5.75 17.23 6.14
C PHE A 146 -7.25 16.95 6.23
N MET A 147 -7.77 16.77 7.45
CA MET A 147 -9.20 16.52 7.67
C MET A 147 -10.07 17.66 7.14
N ILE A 148 -9.64 18.90 7.36
CA ILE A 148 -10.36 20.09 6.87
C ILE A 148 -10.38 20.12 5.34
N PHE A 149 -9.28 19.73 4.71
CA PHE A 149 -9.17 19.66 3.25
C PHE A 149 -10.13 18.62 2.66
N ILE A 150 -10.19 17.41 3.23
CA ILE A 150 -11.14 16.37 2.77
C ILE A 150 -12.58 16.82 2.98
N VAL A 151 -12.90 17.34 4.17
CA VAL A 151 -14.26 17.84 4.47
C VAL A 151 -14.66 18.91 3.46
N LEU A 152 -13.78 19.86 3.17
CA LEU A 152 -14.04 20.93 2.21
C LEU A 152 -14.27 20.39 0.80
N LEU A 153 -13.46 19.45 0.34
CA LEU A 153 -13.64 18.78 -0.95
C LEU A 153 -15.01 18.09 -1.04
N MET A 154 -15.39 17.33 0.00
CA MET A 154 -16.67 16.64 0.06
C MET A 154 -17.87 17.59 0.09
N VAL A 155 -17.74 18.75 0.74
CA VAL A 155 -18.79 19.77 0.78
C VAL A 155 -18.95 20.46 -0.57
N ILE A 156 -17.85 20.79 -1.25
CA ILE A 156 -17.88 21.53 -2.53
C ILE A 156 -18.30 20.63 -3.70
N PHE A 157 -17.75 19.44 -3.79
CA PHE A 157 -17.94 18.54 -4.94
C PHE A 157 -19.00 17.46 -4.71
N GLY A 158 -19.61 17.43 -3.52
CA GLY A 158 -20.60 16.42 -3.15
C GLY A 158 -19.96 15.12 -2.66
N ARG A 159 -20.80 14.23 -2.11
CA ARG A 159 -20.39 12.93 -1.58
C ARG A 159 -20.27 11.93 -2.73
N ASN A 160 -19.05 11.70 -3.20
CA ASN A 160 -18.77 10.74 -4.24
C ASN A 160 -17.62 9.83 -3.81
N VAL A 161 -17.80 8.53 -3.98
CA VAL A 161 -16.82 7.47 -3.67
C VAL A 161 -15.48 7.73 -4.36
N LEU A 162 -15.52 8.05 -5.66
CA LEU A 162 -14.31 8.32 -6.43
C LEU A 162 -13.57 9.55 -5.90
N LEU A 163 -14.31 10.59 -5.52
CA LEU A 163 -13.73 11.80 -4.94
C LEU A 163 -13.05 11.51 -3.60
N LEU A 164 -13.66 10.66 -2.77
CA LEU A 164 -13.06 10.22 -1.50
C LEU A 164 -11.72 9.51 -1.74
N PHE A 165 -11.67 8.58 -2.70
CA PHE A 165 -10.44 7.88 -3.06
C PHE A 165 -9.34 8.82 -3.54
N LEU A 166 -9.70 9.76 -4.41
CA LEU A 166 -8.79 10.76 -4.93
C LEU A 166 -8.31 11.70 -3.82
N ALA A 167 -9.20 12.13 -2.93
CA ALA A 167 -8.86 13.03 -1.83
C ALA A 167 -7.90 12.36 -0.82
N ILE A 168 -8.14 11.12 -0.44
CA ILE A 168 -7.25 10.37 0.45
C ILE A 168 -5.91 10.11 -0.25
N GLY A 169 -5.94 9.64 -1.49
CA GLY A 169 -4.73 9.39 -2.28
C GLY A 169 -3.91 10.67 -2.53
N ALA A 170 -4.60 11.82 -2.70
CA ALA A 170 -3.97 13.12 -2.89
C ALA A 170 -3.24 13.67 -1.66
N VAL A 171 -3.31 12.99 -0.53
CA VAL A 171 -2.57 13.36 0.68
C VAL A 171 -1.54 12.31 1.07
N GLU A 172 -1.87 11.06 0.96
CA GLU A 172 -0.95 9.97 1.30
C GLU A 172 0.32 9.96 0.43
N TRP A 173 0.26 10.49 -0.80
CA TRP A 173 1.44 10.59 -1.67
C TRP A 173 2.52 11.53 -1.11
N LEU A 174 2.17 12.51 -0.27
CA LEU A 174 3.11 13.48 0.29
C LEU A 174 4.18 12.79 1.16
N THR A 175 3.74 11.89 2.02
CA THR A 175 4.65 11.10 2.87
C THR A 175 5.50 10.15 2.04
N MET A 176 4.89 9.49 1.03
CA MET A 176 5.62 8.61 0.12
C MET A 176 6.67 9.36 -0.68
N ALA A 177 6.37 10.58 -1.13
CA ALA A 177 7.34 11.43 -1.84
C ALA A 177 8.56 11.76 -0.98
N ARG A 178 8.38 12.05 0.31
CA ARG A 178 9.48 12.31 1.25
C ARG A 178 10.35 11.07 1.47
N ILE A 179 9.73 9.91 1.69
CA ILE A 179 10.43 8.65 1.87
C ILE A 179 11.24 8.31 0.62
N MET A 180 10.59 8.36 -0.54
CA MET A 180 11.25 8.05 -1.81
C MET A 180 12.39 9.02 -2.13
N ARG A 181 12.21 10.33 -1.88
CA ARG A 181 13.28 11.32 -2.02
C ARG A 181 14.50 10.96 -1.18
N SER A 182 14.31 10.63 0.09
CA SER A 182 15.41 10.26 0.99
C SER A 182 16.15 9.02 0.51
N GLN A 183 15.41 7.99 0.08
CA GLN A 183 16.00 6.76 -0.46
C GLN A 183 16.80 7.03 -1.74
N VAL A 184 16.24 7.83 -2.64
CA VAL A 184 16.91 8.16 -3.91
C VAL A 184 18.17 8.99 -3.70
N GLN A 185 18.17 9.92 -2.75
CA GLN A 185 19.38 10.68 -2.41
C GLN A 185 20.51 9.78 -1.92
N SER A 186 20.19 8.75 -1.12
CA SER A 186 21.16 7.74 -0.68
C SER A 186 21.64 6.86 -1.84
N LEU A 187 20.71 6.37 -2.67
CA LEU A 187 21.04 5.49 -3.81
C LEU A 187 21.84 6.21 -4.89
N ARG A 188 21.62 7.51 -5.09
CA ARG A 188 22.35 8.33 -6.07
C ARG A 188 23.85 8.36 -5.81
N GLN A 189 24.28 8.17 -4.58
CA GLN A 189 25.69 8.18 -4.17
C GLN A 189 26.35 6.79 -4.28
N GLN A 190 25.65 5.80 -4.79
CA GLN A 190 26.16 4.43 -4.92
C GLN A 190 26.92 4.25 -6.25
N GLU A 191 27.94 3.41 -6.23
CA GLU A 191 28.85 3.15 -7.36
C GLU A 191 28.11 2.71 -8.64
N PHE A 192 27.04 1.91 -8.50
CA PHE A 192 26.27 1.46 -9.65
C PHE A 192 25.55 2.59 -10.38
N VAL A 193 25.20 3.69 -9.68
CA VAL A 193 24.61 4.88 -10.29
C VAL A 193 25.69 5.70 -11.00
N GLU A 194 26.86 5.84 -10.40
CA GLU A 194 28.00 6.51 -11.03
C GLU A 194 28.44 5.77 -12.30
N ALA A 195 28.49 4.44 -12.25
CA ALA A 195 28.77 3.62 -13.43
C ALA A 195 27.73 3.84 -14.54
N ALA A 196 26.44 3.90 -14.20
CA ALA A 196 25.38 4.15 -15.15
C ALA A 196 25.48 5.56 -15.80
N ILE A 197 25.89 6.57 -15.03
CA ILE A 197 26.16 7.92 -15.54
C ILE A 197 27.36 7.89 -16.49
N SER A 198 28.44 7.22 -16.13
CA SER A 198 29.66 7.09 -16.93
C SER A 198 29.41 6.36 -18.26
N LEU A 199 28.43 5.44 -18.30
CA LEU A 199 27.97 4.76 -19.50
C LEU A 199 27.02 5.63 -20.36
N GLY A 200 26.75 6.88 -19.96
CA GLY A 200 25.93 7.82 -20.72
C GLY A 200 24.43 7.58 -20.66
N LEU A 201 23.93 6.86 -19.66
CA LEU A 201 22.49 6.67 -19.51
C LEU A 201 21.79 7.99 -19.14
N SER A 202 20.61 8.20 -19.73
CA SER A 202 19.80 9.37 -19.40
C SER A 202 19.26 9.30 -17.95
N PRO A 203 19.03 10.47 -17.28
CA PRO A 203 18.50 10.51 -15.92
C PRO A 203 17.21 9.69 -15.73
N GLY A 204 16.28 9.77 -16.66
CA GLY A 204 15.05 8.98 -16.61
C GLY A 204 15.27 7.47 -16.73
N ALA A 205 16.27 7.03 -17.51
CA ALA A 205 16.65 5.63 -17.60
C ALA A 205 17.28 5.15 -16.29
N ILE A 206 18.13 5.95 -15.67
CA ILE A 206 18.78 5.66 -14.39
C ILE A 206 17.71 5.53 -13.28
N ILE A 207 16.81 6.51 -13.18
CA ILE A 207 15.72 6.48 -12.19
C ILE A 207 14.92 5.19 -12.35
N ARG A 208 14.44 4.89 -13.56
CA ARG A 208 13.52 3.76 -13.79
C ARG A 208 14.20 2.39 -13.69
N LYS A 209 15.43 2.25 -14.22
CA LYS A 209 16.10 0.94 -14.32
C LYS A 209 17.02 0.61 -13.15
N HIS A 210 17.52 1.63 -12.45
CA HIS A 210 18.51 1.44 -11.40
C HIS A 210 18.03 1.93 -10.03
N VAL A 211 17.44 3.13 -9.93
CA VAL A 211 17.11 3.74 -8.64
C VAL A 211 15.81 3.16 -8.07
N ILE A 212 14.70 3.20 -8.81
CA ILE A 212 13.39 2.69 -8.34
C ILE A 212 13.47 1.20 -7.97
N PRO A 213 14.06 0.31 -8.78
CA PRO A 213 14.17 -1.10 -8.41
C PRO A 213 14.96 -1.35 -7.13
N ASN A 214 15.99 -0.56 -6.87
CA ASN A 214 16.79 -0.66 -5.65
C ASN A 214 16.11 -0.01 -4.43
N ALA A 215 15.08 0.82 -4.63
CA ALA A 215 14.24 1.39 -3.59
C ALA A 215 13.00 0.55 -3.27
N LEU A 216 12.79 -0.59 -3.93
CA LEU A 216 11.58 -1.42 -3.76
C LEU A 216 11.37 -1.88 -2.32
N GLY A 217 12.42 -2.18 -1.56
CA GLY A 217 12.30 -2.60 -0.16
C GLY A 217 11.51 -1.57 0.68
N PRO A 218 11.99 -0.34 0.84
CA PRO A 218 11.25 0.74 1.52
C PRO A 218 9.87 1.04 0.93
N ILE A 219 9.73 0.99 -0.41
CA ILE A 219 8.44 1.21 -1.09
C ILE A 219 7.42 0.17 -0.64
N ILE A 220 7.76 -1.12 -0.66
CA ILE A 220 6.87 -2.22 -0.26
C ILE A 220 6.47 -2.08 1.21
N VAL A 221 7.44 -1.84 2.09
CA VAL A 221 7.17 -1.67 3.53
C VAL A 221 6.19 -0.52 3.76
N TYR A 222 6.45 0.64 3.17
CA TYR A 222 5.57 1.79 3.34
C TYR A 222 4.18 1.54 2.76
N THR A 223 4.09 0.95 1.57
CA THR A 223 2.82 0.60 0.92
C THR A 223 1.96 -0.30 1.80
N THR A 224 2.56 -1.34 2.39
CA THR A 224 1.82 -2.27 3.26
C THR A 224 1.33 -1.62 4.55
N LEU A 225 2.03 -0.60 5.06
CA LEU A 225 1.59 0.18 6.22
C LEU A 225 0.54 1.24 5.86
N THR A 226 0.56 1.76 4.64
CA THR A 226 -0.38 2.79 4.18
C THR A 226 -1.80 2.22 4.00
N ILE A 227 -1.95 0.99 3.51
CA ILE A 227 -3.27 0.38 3.28
C ILE A 227 -4.13 0.39 4.55
N PRO A 228 -3.70 -0.16 5.71
CA PRO A 228 -4.48 -0.10 6.94
C PRO A 228 -4.72 1.33 7.44
N SER A 229 -3.76 2.24 7.29
CA SER A 229 -3.90 3.64 7.68
C SER A 229 -5.00 4.34 6.90
N VAL A 230 -5.05 4.11 5.59
CA VAL A 230 -6.10 4.63 4.70
C VAL A 230 -7.47 4.05 5.07
N MET A 231 -7.56 2.75 5.36
CA MET A 231 -8.81 2.10 5.78
C MET A 231 -9.32 2.68 7.11
N LEU A 232 -8.43 2.90 8.08
CA LEU A 232 -8.81 3.55 9.35
C LEU A 232 -9.29 4.98 9.14
N LEU A 233 -8.63 5.73 8.25
CA LEU A 233 -9.04 7.09 7.91
C LEU A 233 -10.41 7.12 7.22
N GLU A 234 -10.65 6.21 6.28
CA GLU A 234 -11.96 6.04 5.62
C GLU A 234 -13.04 5.71 6.64
N ALA A 235 -12.80 4.74 7.53
CA ALA A 235 -13.75 4.36 8.57
C ALA A 235 -14.07 5.56 9.50
N PHE A 236 -13.07 6.38 9.84
CA PHE A 236 -13.28 7.58 10.63
C PHE A 236 -14.11 8.64 9.88
N LEU A 237 -13.84 8.85 8.58
CA LEU A 237 -14.66 9.76 7.74
C LEU A 237 -16.09 9.26 7.59
N SER A 238 -16.26 7.95 7.42
CA SER A 238 -17.59 7.30 7.38
C SER A 238 -18.35 7.50 8.68
N PHE A 239 -17.67 7.35 9.84
CA PHE A 239 -18.26 7.61 11.16
C PHE A 239 -18.72 9.07 11.32
N LEU A 240 -17.99 10.04 10.76
CA LEU A 240 -18.38 11.45 10.74
C LEU A 240 -19.49 11.77 9.73
N GLY A 241 -20.03 10.76 9.02
CA GLY A 241 -21.05 10.94 8.01
C GLY A 241 -20.54 11.54 6.69
N LEU A 242 -19.21 11.54 6.49
CA LEU A 242 -18.54 12.04 5.28
C LEU A 242 -18.12 10.90 4.35
N GLY A 243 -18.22 9.65 4.81
CA GLY A 243 -17.93 8.47 4.01
C GLY A 243 -19.07 8.06 3.10
N ILE A 244 -18.90 6.88 2.51
CA ILE A 244 -19.92 6.22 1.69
C ILE A 244 -20.99 5.71 2.65
N GLN A 245 -22.15 6.31 2.56
CA GLN A 245 -23.34 5.76 3.20
C GLN A 245 -24.06 4.91 2.17
N PRO A 246 -24.37 3.64 2.49
CA PRO A 246 -25.22 2.81 1.66
C PRO A 246 -26.63 3.36 1.59
#